data_044209fe602af4a7ca85e5015702055b
#
_entry.id   044209fe602af4a7ca85e5015702055b
#
_cell.length_a   1.000
_cell.length_b   1.000
_cell.length_c   1.000
_cell.angle_alpha   90.00
_cell.angle_beta   90.00
_cell.angle_gamma   90.00
#
_symmetry.space_group_name_H-M   'P 1'
#
loop_
_entity.id
_entity.type
_entity.pdbx_description
1 polymer ?
#
loop_
_entity_poly.entity_id
_entity_poly.type
_entity_poly.pdbx_seq_one_letter_code
_entity_poly.pdbx_strand_id
1 'polypeptide(L)'
;CVMRREKKIEIRVCKTKDNRFTVDDFAALADERTRIIVMSTLEWCNGWASDMKAIGDFCQEKGIFLVVDAVQQLGVTKIDTKECHFDLLVAGGHKWLNSPYGTGVLYVNKNSLSKIKQSYAGYLNTTVPEGGWGAYWENPAAPSVHDWTFPETARKYEIGGTSNYTGAIALGESLGLVNEIGIENIQEHIWELSAYCMDQLEAIGATIITHRDPGRRGGIVIARLYDDLDVDRWVLKQLHARKIFIAQRFTDYVGGFRISCQYFNNHADIDAMAA
;
A
#
# COMPACT_ATOMS: atom_id res chain seq x y z
N CYS A 1 -20.40 -5.64 -0.45
CA CYS A 1 -19.28 -6.17 -1.24
C CYS A 1 -19.80 -7.16 -2.28
N VAL A 2 -19.36 -7.02 -3.55
CA VAL A 2 -19.78 -7.83 -4.70
C VAL A 2 -19.48 -9.32 -4.46
N MET A 3 -18.27 -9.65 -4.02
CA MET A 3 -17.86 -11.03 -3.76
C MET A 3 -18.77 -11.75 -2.75
N ARG A 4 -19.20 -11.06 -1.68
CA ARG A 4 -20.14 -11.62 -0.71
C ARG A 4 -21.46 -12.01 -1.38
N ARG A 5 -21.99 -11.13 -2.24
CA ARG A 5 -23.27 -11.32 -2.92
C ARG A 5 -23.19 -12.42 -3.99
N GLU A 6 -22.17 -12.37 -4.85
CA GLU A 6 -22.07 -13.22 -6.04
C GLU A 6 -21.44 -14.58 -5.76
N LYS A 7 -20.45 -14.65 -4.87
CA LYS A 7 -19.73 -15.88 -4.55
C LYS A 7 -20.19 -16.55 -3.26
N LYS A 8 -21.20 -15.97 -2.57
CA LYS A 8 -21.72 -16.47 -1.28
C LYS A 8 -20.65 -16.69 -0.22
N ILE A 9 -19.61 -15.86 -0.22
CA ILE A 9 -18.57 -15.89 0.80
C ILE A 9 -19.04 -15.09 2.03
N GLU A 10 -18.63 -15.55 3.20
CA GLU A 10 -18.73 -14.78 4.44
C GLU A 10 -17.56 -13.77 4.50
N ILE A 11 -17.84 -12.52 4.85
CA ILE A 11 -16.83 -11.51 5.12
C ILE A 11 -16.96 -11.12 6.59
N ARG A 12 -15.91 -11.37 7.33
CA ARG A 12 -15.76 -10.93 8.72
C ARG A 12 -14.87 -9.69 8.72
N VAL A 13 -15.41 -8.59 9.22
CA VAL A 13 -14.67 -7.33 9.31
C VAL A 13 -14.05 -7.26 10.69
N CYS A 14 -12.71 -7.23 10.74
CA CYS A 14 -11.99 -6.97 11.95
C CYS A 14 -12.23 -5.50 12.35
N LYS A 15 -12.78 -5.28 13.53
CA LYS A 15 -13.06 -3.95 14.07
C LYS A 15 -12.40 -3.81 15.42
N THR A 16 -11.58 -2.80 15.55
CA THR A 16 -10.99 -2.36 16.82
C THR A 16 -11.46 -0.94 17.11
N LYS A 17 -11.36 -0.53 18.37
CA LYS A 17 -11.88 0.78 18.80
C LYS A 17 -11.22 1.96 18.08
N ASP A 18 -9.94 1.81 17.74
CA ASP A 18 -9.10 2.87 17.19
C ASP A 18 -8.49 2.51 15.82
N ASN A 19 -9.02 1.44 15.17
CA ASN A 19 -8.50 0.89 13.91
C ASN A 19 -6.99 0.50 13.99
N ARG A 20 -6.54 0.02 15.14
CA ARG A 20 -5.22 -0.59 15.34
C ARG A 20 -5.41 -2.09 15.47
N PHE A 21 -4.83 -2.84 14.57
CA PHE A 21 -5.01 -4.28 14.45
C PHE A 21 -3.76 -5.03 14.87
N THR A 22 -3.97 -6.10 15.62
CA THR A 22 -2.93 -7.03 16.06
C THR A 22 -3.22 -8.43 15.51
N VAL A 23 -2.29 -9.35 15.63
CA VAL A 23 -2.51 -10.75 15.24
C VAL A 23 -3.66 -11.39 16.04
N ASP A 24 -3.83 -11.02 17.29
CA ASP A 24 -4.88 -11.57 18.17
C ASP A 24 -6.29 -11.19 17.69
N ASP A 25 -6.44 -9.97 17.15
CA ASP A 25 -7.71 -9.51 16.59
C ASP A 25 -8.12 -10.35 15.37
N PHE A 26 -7.15 -10.72 14.53
CA PHE A 26 -7.40 -11.62 13.39
C PHE A 26 -7.63 -13.06 13.85
N ALA A 27 -6.85 -13.54 14.82
CA ALA A 27 -6.98 -14.89 15.38
C ALA A 27 -8.36 -15.10 16.01
N ALA A 28 -8.90 -14.10 16.71
CA ALA A 28 -10.23 -14.16 17.32
C ALA A 28 -11.37 -14.28 16.28
N LEU A 29 -11.15 -13.84 15.04
CA LEU A 29 -12.14 -13.91 13.95
C LEU A 29 -11.94 -15.12 13.04
N ALA A 30 -10.76 -15.73 13.03
CA ALA A 30 -10.42 -16.83 12.15
C ALA A 30 -10.99 -18.17 12.68
N ASP A 31 -11.42 -19.03 11.77
CA ASP A 31 -11.81 -20.41 12.02
C ASP A 31 -11.29 -21.34 10.90
N GLU A 32 -11.64 -22.63 10.94
CA GLU A 32 -11.24 -23.63 9.96
C GLU A 32 -11.76 -23.36 8.54
N ARG A 33 -12.74 -22.48 8.38
CA ARG A 33 -13.27 -22.05 7.08
C ARG A 33 -12.60 -20.79 6.54
N THR A 34 -11.80 -20.10 7.35
CA THR A 34 -11.08 -18.90 6.93
C THR A 34 -10.06 -19.26 5.85
N ARG A 35 -10.13 -18.58 4.71
CA ARG A 35 -9.27 -18.87 3.55
C ARG A 35 -8.35 -17.71 3.20
N ILE A 36 -8.81 -16.48 3.44
CA ILE A 36 -8.08 -15.28 3.03
C ILE A 36 -8.21 -14.21 4.11
N ILE A 37 -7.10 -13.55 4.42
CA ILE A 37 -7.06 -12.27 5.14
C ILE A 37 -6.60 -11.21 4.15
N VAL A 38 -7.31 -10.07 4.12
CA VAL A 38 -6.97 -8.89 3.31
C VAL A 38 -6.86 -7.70 4.25
N MET A 39 -5.71 -7.01 4.22
CA MET A 39 -5.47 -5.87 5.11
C MET A 39 -4.47 -4.88 4.51
N SER A 40 -4.44 -3.65 5.06
CA SER A 40 -3.38 -2.69 4.80
C SER A 40 -2.19 -2.97 5.73
N THR A 41 -0.97 -2.77 5.22
CA THR A 41 0.23 -2.83 6.07
C THR A 41 0.37 -1.60 6.96
N LEU A 42 -0.13 -0.46 6.47
CA LEU A 42 -0.18 0.81 7.17
C LEU A 42 -1.54 1.48 6.96
N GLU A 43 -2.23 1.78 8.04
CA GLU A 43 -3.56 2.37 8.00
C GLU A 43 -3.54 3.86 7.65
N TRP A 44 -4.38 4.24 6.70
CA TRP A 44 -4.41 5.61 6.15
C TRP A 44 -5.12 6.64 7.04
N CYS A 45 -5.91 6.18 8.03
CA CYS A 45 -6.75 7.02 8.88
C CYS A 45 -6.15 7.34 10.25
N ASN A 46 -5.16 6.55 10.70
CA ASN A 46 -4.48 6.75 11.98
C ASN A 46 -2.94 6.58 11.90
N GLY A 47 -2.42 6.17 10.73
CA GLY A 47 -1.00 5.93 10.51
C GLY A 47 -0.45 4.66 11.19
N TRP A 48 -1.31 3.75 11.66
CA TRP A 48 -0.91 2.51 12.32
C TRP A 48 -0.23 1.55 11.36
N ALA A 49 0.99 1.12 11.68
CA ALA A 49 1.70 0.04 11.00
C ALA A 49 1.49 -1.27 11.75
N SER A 50 0.89 -2.25 11.08
CA SER A 50 0.63 -3.57 11.63
C SER A 50 1.89 -4.42 11.69
N ASP A 51 1.95 -5.35 12.64
CA ASP A 51 3.03 -6.35 12.73
C ASP A 51 2.87 -7.40 11.63
N MET A 52 3.42 -7.10 10.46
CA MET A 52 3.28 -7.95 9.28
C MET A 52 3.96 -9.31 9.46
N LYS A 53 5.03 -9.38 10.31
CA LYS A 53 5.67 -10.65 10.60
C LYS A 53 4.75 -11.54 11.42
N ALA A 54 4.23 -11.04 12.54
CA ALA A 54 3.35 -11.82 13.41
C ALA A 54 2.07 -12.28 12.67
N ILE A 55 1.46 -11.39 11.87
CA ILE A 55 0.24 -11.71 11.10
C ILE A 55 0.56 -12.70 9.99
N GLY A 56 1.69 -12.54 9.31
CA GLY A 56 2.14 -13.46 8.26
C GLY A 56 2.44 -14.86 8.79
N ASP A 57 3.15 -14.96 9.91
CA ASP A 57 3.45 -16.23 10.58
C ASP A 57 2.15 -16.95 10.99
N PHE A 58 1.18 -16.22 11.56
CA PHE A 58 -0.15 -16.75 11.88
C PHE A 58 -0.87 -17.28 10.62
N CYS A 59 -0.88 -16.51 9.54
CA CYS A 59 -1.52 -16.93 8.29
C CYS A 59 -0.85 -18.18 7.70
N GLN A 60 0.47 -18.23 7.75
CA GLN A 60 1.24 -19.41 7.27
C GLN A 60 0.92 -20.66 8.10
N GLU A 61 0.91 -20.54 9.44
CA GLU A 61 0.58 -21.65 10.34
C GLU A 61 -0.83 -22.19 10.09
N LYS A 62 -1.80 -21.30 9.87
CA LYS A 62 -3.21 -21.67 9.64
C LYS A 62 -3.54 -22.02 8.18
N GLY A 63 -2.60 -21.88 7.24
CA GLY A 63 -2.85 -22.08 5.82
C GLY A 63 -3.80 -21.05 5.21
N ILE A 64 -3.83 -19.85 5.78
CA ILE A 64 -4.66 -18.72 5.33
C ILE A 64 -3.85 -17.90 4.31
N PHE A 65 -4.47 -17.56 3.19
CA PHE A 65 -3.88 -16.74 2.14
C PHE A 65 -3.88 -15.26 2.57
N LEU A 66 -2.71 -14.63 2.66
CA LEU A 66 -2.57 -13.24 3.09
C LEU A 66 -2.35 -12.30 1.91
N VAL A 67 -3.27 -11.36 1.73
CA VAL A 67 -3.20 -10.26 0.74
C VAL A 67 -2.98 -8.96 1.48
N VAL A 68 -1.93 -8.22 1.14
CA VAL A 68 -1.61 -6.95 1.78
C VAL A 68 -1.62 -5.78 0.80
N ASP A 69 -2.29 -4.71 1.20
CA ASP A 69 -2.21 -3.41 0.55
C ASP A 69 -1.10 -2.58 1.22
N ALA A 70 0.02 -2.42 0.51
CA ALA A 70 1.18 -1.67 0.98
C ALA A 70 1.24 -0.25 0.39
N VAL A 71 0.14 0.25 -0.18
CA VAL A 71 0.11 1.56 -0.86
C VAL A 71 0.46 2.74 0.05
N GLN A 72 0.34 2.60 1.37
CA GLN A 72 0.72 3.63 2.33
C GLN A 72 2.11 3.41 2.96
N GLN A 73 2.77 2.29 2.67
CA GLN A 73 4.04 1.93 3.30
C GLN A 73 5.20 1.78 2.30
N LEU A 74 4.95 1.20 1.12
CA LEU A 74 6.01 0.95 0.13
C LEU A 74 6.62 2.28 -0.35
N GLY A 75 7.94 2.44 -0.14
CA GLY A 75 8.67 3.69 -0.37
C GLY A 75 8.80 4.59 0.88
N VAL A 76 8.26 4.18 2.03
CA VAL A 76 8.31 4.92 3.32
C VAL A 76 9.14 4.18 4.34
N THR A 77 8.77 2.92 4.62
CA THR A 77 9.46 2.05 5.56
C THR A 77 9.75 0.71 4.91
N LYS A 78 10.80 0.05 5.38
CA LYS A 78 11.23 -1.24 4.85
C LYS A 78 10.14 -2.30 4.97
N ILE A 79 9.94 -3.07 3.89
CA ILE A 79 9.16 -4.29 3.86
C ILE A 79 10.08 -5.40 3.39
N ASP A 80 10.42 -6.34 4.26
CA ASP A 80 11.26 -7.48 3.91
C ASP A 80 10.41 -8.73 3.62
N THR A 81 10.37 -9.13 2.36
CA THR A 81 9.59 -10.29 1.91
C THR A 81 10.17 -11.64 2.33
N LYS A 82 11.38 -11.65 2.93
CA LYS A 82 11.99 -12.85 3.50
C LYS A 82 11.60 -13.05 4.97
N GLU A 83 11.32 -11.95 5.67
CA GLU A 83 10.93 -11.96 7.07
C GLU A 83 9.42 -11.98 7.25
N CYS A 84 8.68 -11.33 6.33
CA CYS A 84 7.22 -11.23 6.38
C CYS A 84 6.58 -12.20 5.40
N HIS A 85 5.79 -13.15 5.91
CA HIS A 85 5.09 -14.14 5.09
C HIS A 85 3.75 -13.59 4.58
N PHE A 86 3.72 -13.13 3.35
CA PHE A 86 2.47 -12.81 2.64
C PHE A 86 2.47 -13.42 1.24
N ASP A 87 1.26 -13.73 0.74
CA ASP A 87 1.06 -14.37 -0.56
C ASP A 87 1.05 -13.35 -1.69
N LEU A 88 0.39 -12.20 -1.46
CA LEU A 88 0.31 -11.07 -2.36
C LEU A 88 0.59 -9.75 -1.65
N LEU A 89 1.36 -8.86 -2.29
CA LEU A 89 1.45 -7.46 -1.93
C LEU A 89 1.12 -6.61 -3.13
N VAL A 90 0.31 -5.58 -2.91
CA VAL A 90 0.00 -4.57 -3.93
C VAL A 90 0.34 -3.17 -3.42
N ALA A 91 0.86 -2.32 -4.30
CA ALA A 91 1.07 -0.91 -4.02
C ALA A 91 0.94 -0.07 -5.28
N GLY A 92 0.21 1.04 -5.19
CA GLY A 92 0.16 2.02 -6.28
C GLY A 92 1.40 2.91 -6.30
N GLY A 93 1.97 3.15 -7.49
CA GLY A 93 3.18 3.97 -7.65
C GLY A 93 2.97 5.46 -7.39
N HIS A 94 1.74 5.94 -7.50
CA HIS A 94 1.36 7.35 -7.45
C HIS A 94 1.36 8.00 -6.05
N LYS A 95 1.71 7.28 -5.00
CA LYS A 95 1.79 7.82 -3.63
C LYS A 95 3.24 7.96 -3.20
N TRP A 96 3.69 7.07 -2.34
CA TRP A 96 5.00 7.14 -1.72
C TRP A 96 6.17 6.77 -2.64
N LEU A 97 5.87 6.10 -3.76
CA LEU A 97 6.85 5.84 -4.81
C LEU A 97 6.99 6.99 -5.82
N ASN A 98 6.23 8.10 -5.67
CA ASN A 98 6.33 9.31 -6.47
C ASN A 98 6.32 9.09 -8.00
N SER A 99 5.55 8.10 -8.47
CA SER A 99 5.40 7.75 -9.87
C SER A 99 4.06 8.28 -10.42
N PRO A 100 3.91 8.44 -11.74
CA PRO A 100 2.63 8.78 -12.35
C PRO A 100 1.51 7.77 -12.05
N TYR A 101 0.27 8.22 -12.17
CA TYR A 101 -0.90 7.35 -12.08
C TYR A 101 -0.89 6.23 -13.11
N GLY A 102 -1.54 5.12 -12.80
CA GLY A 102 -1.68 3.97 -13.69
C GLY A 102 -0.51 2.99 -13.66
N THR A 103 0.39 3.13 -12.68
CA THR A 103 1.49 2.20 -12.41
C THR A 103 1.46 1.73 -10.96
N GLY A 104 2.12 0.63 -10.69
CA GLY A 104 2.22 0.07 -9.35
C GLY A 104 3.07 -1.19 -9.31
N VAL A 105 3.14 -1.77 -8.13
CA VAL A 105 3.89 -2.98 -7.84
C VAL A 105 2.93 -4.08 -7.42
N LEU A 106 3.07 -5.26 -8.03
CA LEU A 106 2.47 -6.50 -7.58
C LEU A 106 3.60 -7.48 -7.23
N TYR A 107 3.70 -7.84 -5.97
CA TYR A 107 4.52 -8.97 -5.53
C TYR A 107 3.64 -10.20 -5.34
N VAL A 108 4.12 -11.33 -5.83
CA VAL A 108 3.49 -12.65 -5.64
C VAL A 108 4.52 -13.61 -5.06
N ASN A 109 4.23 -14.20 -3.93
CA ASN A 109 5.08 -15.25 -3.36
C ASN A 109 5.14 -16.43 -4.32
N LYS A 110 6.35 -16.97 -4.56
CA LYS A 110 6.54 -18.11 -5.48
C LYS A 110 5.68 -19.32 -5.11
N ASN A 111 5.52 -19.60 -3.82
CA ASN A 111 4.71 -20.71 -3.31
C ASN A 111 3.20 -20.50 -3.49
N SER A 112 2.80 -19.30 -3.87
CA SER A 112 1.39 -18.90 -4.05
C SER A 112 0.99 -18.77 -5.51
N LEU A 113 1.95 -18.81 -6.44
CA LEU A 113 1.68 -18.69 -7.89
C LEU A 113 0.68 -19.73 -8.41
N SER A 114 0.77 -20.98 -7.96
CA SER A 114 -0.15 -22.06 -8.37
C SER A 114 -1.54 -21.95 -7.73
N LYS A 115 -1.67 -21.20 -6.61
CA LYS A 115 -2.94 -21.03 -5.90
C LYS A 115 -3.83 -19.95 -6.54
N ILE A 116 -3.26 -19.09 -7.36
CA ILE A 116 -3.94 -17.95 -7.96
C ILE A 116 -4.21 -18.25 -9.43
N LYS A 117 -5.48 -18.36 -9.79
CA LYS A 117 -5.89 -18.55 -11.17
C LYS A 117 -5.78 -17.26 -11.97
N GLN A 118 -5.32 -17.39 -13.22
CA GLN A 118 -5.36 -16.30 -14.18
C GLN A 118 -6.81 -15.96 -14.52
N SER A 119 -7.18 -14.69 -14.46
CA SER A 119 -8.56 -14.23 -14.72
C SER A 119 -8.75 -13.59 -16.10
N TYR A 120 -7.65 -13.26 -16.77
CA TYR A 120 -7.65 -12.67 -18.12
C TYR A 120 -6.37 -13.08 -18.85
N ALA A 121 -6.41 -13.02 -20.20
CA ALA A 121 -5.30 -13.34 -21.06
C ALA A 121 -5.10 -12.25 -22.10
N GLY A 122 -3.86 -12.04 -22.48
CA GLY A 122 -3.44 -11.20 -23.60
C GLY A 122 -1.99 -11.51 -23.94
N TYR A 123 -1.52 -11.02 -25.07
CA TYR A 123 -0.21 -11.42 -25.61
C TYR A 123 0.99 -11.06 -24.72
N LEU A 124 0.88 -10.06 -23.84
CA LEU A 124 1.97 -9.68 -22.95
C LEU A 124 2.07 -10.52 -21.68
N ASN A 125 0.98 -11.16 -21.24
CA ASN A 125 0.99 -11.99 -20.03
C ASN A 125 0.96 -13.51 -20.27
N THR A 126 0.95 -13.92 -21.55
CA THR A 126 1.13 -15.30 -21.96
C THR A 126 2.60 -15.65 -22.16
N THR A 127 2.91 -16.94 -22.31
CA THR A 127 4.25 -17.42 -22.66
C THR A 127 4.64 -16.85 -24.03
N VAL A 128 5.85 -16.29 -24.10
CA VAL A 128 6.37 -15.74 -25.36
C VAL A 128 6.58 -16.87 -26.35
N PRO A 129 6.10 -16.77 -27.60
CA PRO A 129 6.32 -17.78 -28.64
C PRO A 129 7.80 -18.02 -28.92
N GLU A 130 8.11 -19.18 -29.48
CA GLU A 130 9.47 -19.48 -29.97
C GLU A 130 9.91 -18.43 -31.00
N GLY A 131 11.12 -17.91 -30.87
CA GLY A 131 11.63 -16.81 -31.68
C GLY A 131 11.10 -15.41 -31.30
N GLY A 132 10.20 -15.33 -30.31
CA GLY A 132 9.62 -14.06 -29.85
C GLY A 132 8.39 -13.61 -30.64
N TRP A 133 7.77 -12.54 -30.15
CA TRP A 133 6.57 -11.98 -30.78
C TRP A 133 6.81 -11.45 -32.21
N GLY A 134 8.00 -10.92 -32.51
CA GLY A 134 8.36 -10.49 -33.86
C GLY A 134 8.26 -11.63 -34.87
N ALA A 135 8.95 -12.74 -34.60
CA ALA A 135 8.91 -13.93 -35.43
C ALA A 135 7.49 -14.51 -35.59
N TYR A 136 6.70 -14.48 -34.51
CA TYR A 136 5.30 -14.91 -34.54
C TYR A 136 4.46 -14.06 -35.51
N TRP A 137 4.58 -12.73 -35.45
CA TRP A 137 3.80 -11.82 -36.28
C TRP A 137 4.25 -11.81 -37.76
N GLU A 138 5.51 -12.15 -38.04
CA GLU A 138 6.06 -12.26 -39.38
C GLU A 138 5.72 -13.62 -40.04
N ASN A 139 5.24 -14.59 -39.29
CA ASN A 139 4.89 -15.90 -39.82
C ASN A 139 3.48 -15.90 -40.43
N PRO A 140 3.36 -16.02 -41.80
CA PRO A 140 2.07 -16.00 -42.48
C PRO A 140 1.20 -17.25 -42.13
N ALA A 141 1.78 -18.30 -41.55
CA ALA A 141 1.07 -19.50 -41.14
C ALA A 141 0.69 -19.49 -39.66
N ALA A 142 0.98 -18.40 -38.90
CA ALA A 142 0.62 -18.30 -37.53
C ALA A 142 -0.90 -18.38 -37.33
N PRO A 143 -1.42 -19.29 -36.46
CA PRO A 143 -2.86 -19.44 -36.29
C PRO A 143 -3.43 -18.24 -35.53
N SER A 144 -4.63 -17.79 -35.93
CA SER A 144 -5.35 -16.73 -35.23
C SER A 144 -5.91 -17.15 -33.87
N VAL A 145 -6.08 -18.44 -33.65
CA VAL A 145 -6.52 -19.06 -32.40
C VAL A 145 -5.46 -20.09 -31.96
N HIS A 146 -5.02 -19.99 -30.74
CA HIS A 146 -3.96 -20.83 -30.18
C HIS A 146 -4.19 -21.10 -28.70
N ASP A 147 -3.81 -22.28 -28.23
CA ASP A 147 -3.84 -22.62 -26.79
C ASP A 147 -2.63 -21.98 -26.09
N TRP A 148 -2.82 -20.75 -25.63
CA TRP A 148 -1.81 -20.00 -24.93
C TRP A 148 -1.58 -20.55 -23.52
N THR A 149 -0.32 -20.67 -23.15
CA THR A 149 0.11 -20.97 -21.77
C THR A 149 0.55 -19.70 -21.05
N PHE A 150 0.69 -19.77 -19.74
CA PHE A 150 1.16 -18.66 -18.91
C PHE A 150 2.53 -18.97 -18.31
N PRO A 151 3.41 -17.97 -18.15
CA PRO A 151 4.69 -18.17 -17.47
C PRO A 151 4.46 -18.48 -15.99
N GLU A 152 5.35 -19.31 -15.41
CA GLU A 152 5.34 -19.65 -13.98
C GLU A 152 5.99 -18.55 -13.11
N THR A 153 5.64 -17.29 -13.41
CA THR A 153 6.10 -16.09 -12.71
C THR A 153 4.96 -15.12 -12.51
N ALA A 154 5.14 -14.06 -11.69
CA ALA A 154 4.15 -13.00 -11.47
C ALA A 154 3.79 -12.26 -12.77
N ARG A 155 4.60 -12.36 -13.83
CA ARG A 155 4.32 -11.77 -15.14
C ARG A 155 2.96 -12.19 -15.71
N LYS A 156 2.48 -13.39 -15.39
CA LYS A 156 1.13 -13.85 -15.82
C LYS A 156 -0.02 -12.96 -15.33
N TYR A 157 0.23 -12.08 -14.34
CA TYR A 157 -0.76 -11.14 -13.80
C TYR A 157 -0.60 -9.71 -14.32
N GLU A 158 0.38 -9.46 -15.19
CA GLU A 158 0.53 -8.18 -15.86
C GLU A 158 -0.65 -7.89 -16.80
N ILE A 159 -0.79 -6.64 -17.20
CA ILE A 159 -1.78 -6.26 -18.21
C ILE A 159 -1.45 -6.99 -19.51
N GLY A 160 -2.43 -7.72 -20.04
CA GLY A 160 -2.24 -8.59 -21.21
C GLY A 160 -2.06 -7.88 -22.56
N GLY A 161 -2.13 -6.56 -22.60
CA GLY A 161 -1.98 -5.75 -23.81
C GLY A 161 -1.04 -4.57 -23.59
N THR A 162 -1.11 -3.57 -24.50
CA THR A 162 -0.33 -2.33 -24.38
C THR A 162 -0.64 -1.63 -23.06
N SER A 163 0.39 -1.47 -22.24
CA SER A 163 0.29 -0.89 -20.90
C SER A 163 0.83 0.54 -20.84
N ASN A 164 0.83 1.14 -19.66
CA ASN A 164 1.38 2.47 -19.42
C ASN A 164 2.92 2.43 -19.39
N TYR A 165 3.57 2.31 -20.56
CA TYR A 165 5.04 2.26 -20.65
C TYR A 165 5.71 3.51 -20.10
N THR A 166 5.17 4.69 -20.37
CA THR A 166 5.71 5.95 -19.85
C THR A 166 5.69 5.98 -18.34
N GLY A 167 4.57 5.54 -17.74
CA GLY A 167 4.46 5.41 -16.29
C GLY A 167 5.39 4.35 -15.72
N ALA A 168 5.60 3.22 -16.41
CA ALA A 168 6.52 2.18 -15.98
C ALA A 168 7.98 2.66 -15.98
N ILE A 169 8.39 3.41 -17.00
CA ILE A 169 9.73 4.04 -17.05
C ILE A 169 9.89 5.01 -15.87
N ALA A 170 8.92 5.90 -15.65
CA ALA A 170 8.97 6.85 -14.54
C ALA A 170 8.95 6.16 -13.16
N LEU A 171 8.23 5.04 -13.01
CA LEU A 171 8.30 4.21 -11.79
C LEU A 171 9.70 3.61 -11.62
N GLY A 172 10.34 3.15 -12.70
CA GLY A 172 11.70 2.63 -12.69
C GLY A 172 12.71 3.66 -12.17
N GLU A 173 12.65 4.89 -12.69
CA GLU A 173 13.50 6.00 -12.24
C GLU A 173 13.25 6.35 -10.77
N SER A 174 11.99 6.41 -10.35
CA SER A 174 11.66 6.66 -8.94
C SER A 174 12.17 5.57 -8.00
N LEU A 175 12.03 4.30 -8.38
CA LEU A 175 12.59 3.18 -7.62
C LEU A 175 14.14 3.21 -7.62
N GLY A 176 14.76 3.65 -8.71
CA GLY A 176 16.20 3.90 -8.80
C GLY A 176 16.66 4.89 -7.73
N LEU A 177 15.97 6.03 -7.63
CA LEU A 177 16.23 7.06 -6.61
C LEU A 177 16.07 6.51 -5.17
N VAL A 178 14.98 5.77 -4.92
CA VAL A 178 14.77 5.14 -3.59
C VAL A 178 15.90 4.16 -3.25
N ASN A 179 16.38 3.39 -4.22
CA ASN A 179 17.51 2.48 -4.01
C ASN A 179 18.84 3.22 -3.81
N GLU A 180 19.05 4.35 -4.49
CA GLU A 180 20.26 5.18 -4.33
C GLU A 180 20.32 5.82 -2.94
N ILE A 181 19.20 6.38 -2.46
CA ILE A 181 19.10 6.95 -1.10
C ILE A 181 19.21 5.85 -0.04
N GLY A 182 18.64 4.69 -0.30
CA GLY A 182 18.48 3.57 0.63
C GLY A 182 17.19 3.67 1.44
N ILE A 183 16.40 2.59 1.45
CA ILE A 183 15.12 2.58 2.16
C ILE A 183 15.25 2.76 3.68
N GLU A 184 16.35 2.30 4.26
CA GLU A 184 16.67 2.48 5.67
C GLU A 184 16.90 3.97 6.01
N ASN A 185 17.62 4.70 5.19
CA ASN A 185 17.84 6.15 5.35
C ASN A 185 16.53 6.93 5.20
N ILE A 186 15.70 6.55 4.21
CA ILE A 186 14.38 7.14 4.01
C ILE A 186 13.50 6.90 5.24
N GLN A 187 13.49 5.69 5.76
CA GLN A 187 12.72 5.30 6.94
C GLN A 187 13.11 6.12 8.17
N GLU A 188 14.41 6.23 8.45
CA GLU A 188 14.94 6.99 9.61
C GLU A 188 14.54 8.46 9.51
N HIS A 189 14.75 9.08 8.35
CA HIS A 189 14.34 10.46 8.10
C HIS A 189 12.83 10.68 8.29
N ILE A 190 12.00 9.80 7.75
CA ILE A 190 10.54 9.89 7.87
C ILE A 190 10.10 9.69 9.33
N TRP A 191 10.72 8.79 10.06
CA TRP A 191 10.42 8.59 11.49
C TRP A 191 10.80 9.81 12.33
N GLU A 192 11.96 10.41 12.08
CA GLU A 192 12.37 11.66 12.72
C GLU A 192 11.42 12.80 12.39
N LEU A 193 11.15 13.04 11.10
CA LEU A 193 10.28 14.12 10.64
C LEU A 193 8.84 13.96 11.13
N SER A 194 8.30 12.74 11.15
CA SER A 194 6.97 12.48 11.67
C SER A 194 6.88 12.64 13.19
N ALA A 195 7.95 12.33 13.94
CA ALA A 195 8.04 12.62 15.37
C ALA A 195 8.04 14.14 15.62
N TYR A 196 8.88 14.88 14.90
CA TYR A 196 8.91 16.34 14.96
C TYR A 196 7.54 16.95 14.63
N CYS A 197 6.87 16.45 13.59
CA CYS A 197 5.53 16.91 13.22
C CYS A 197 4.53 16.68 14.37
N MET A 198 4.55 15.55 15.03
CA MET A 198 3.70 15.29 16.20
C MET A 198 3.99 16.25 17.34
N ASP A 199 5.26 16.55 17.63
CA ASP A 199 5.66 17.48 18.69
C ASP A 199 5.18 18.91 18.39
N GLN A 200 5.33 19.40 17.16
CA GLN A 200 4.85 20.72 16.77
C GLN A 200 3.32 20.83 16.84
N LEU A 201 2.60 19.77 16.45
CA LEU A 201 1.14 19.75 16.55
C LEU A 201 0.66 19.72 18.00
N GLU A 202 1.32 18.97 18.90
CA GLU A 202 1.01 18.99 20.34
C GLU A 202 1.29 20.36 20.96
N ALA A 203 2.36 21.05 20.54
CA ALA A 203 2.71 22.37 21.04
C ALA A 203 1.62 23.42 20.76
N ILE A 204 0.83 23.25 19.68
CA ILE A 204 -0.33 24.09 19.36
C ILE A 204 -1.65 23.54 19.91
N GLY A 205 -1.61 22.50 20.76
CA GLY A 205 -2.78 21.95 21.44
C GLY A 205 -3.50 20.82 20.72
N ALA A 206 -2.93 20.26 19.64
CA ALA A 206 -3.55 19.14 18.94
C ALA A 206 -3.41 17.82 19.72
N THR A 207 -4.43 16.98 19.63
CA THR A 207 -4.39 15.59 20.11
C THR A 207 -3.88 14.69 19.01
N ILE A 208 -2.75 14.01 19.24
CA ILE A 208 -2.16 13.08 18.28
C ILE A 208 -2.88 11.72 18.32
N ILE A 209 -3.31 11.26 17.14
CA ILE A 209 -3.95 9.95 16.95
C ILE A 209 -2.92 8.90 16.54
N THR A 210 -1.92 9.30 15.73
CA THR A 210 -0.84 8.40 15.27
C THR A 210 -0.01 7.89 16.45
N HIS A 211 0.39 6.62 16.38
CA HIS A 211 1.19 6.00 17.44
C HIS A 211 2.60 6.58 17.48
N ARG A 212 3.14 6.80 18.69
CA ARG A 212 4.48 7.40 18.88
C ARG A 212 5.63 6.45 18.56
N ASP A 213 5.45 5.14 18.76
CA ASP A 213 6.48 4.12 18.47
C ASP A 213 6.78 4.10 16.96
N PRO A 214 8.04 4.33 16.53
CA PRO A 214 8.44 4.27 15.12
C PRO A 214 8.15 2.90 14.49
N GLY A 215 8.29 1.80 15.22
CA GLY A 215 7.96 0.46 14.73
C GLY A 215 6.45 0.23 14.44
N ARG A 216 5.60 1.18 14.82
CA ARG A 216 4.14 1.12 14.65
C ARG A 216 3.57 2.25 13.81
N ARG A 217 4.41 2.98 13.07
CA ARG A 217 3.99 4.08 12.18
C ARG A 217 4.86 4.20 10.94
N GLY A 218 4.35 4.95 9.97
CA GLY A 218 5.10 5.41 8.80
C GLY A 218 5.16 6.92 8.74
N GLY A 219 5.03 7.49 7.53
CA GLY A 219 5.05 8.93 7.29
C GLY A 219 3.70 9.64 7.49
N ILE A 220 2.64 8.93 7.87
CA ILE A 220 1.32 9.52 8.08
C ILE A 220 1.19 9.94 9.54
N VAL A 221 0.95 11.24 9.77
CA VAL A 221 0.60 11.82 11.07
C VAL A 221 -0.86 12.25 11.02
N ILE A 222 -1.65 11.79 12.00
CA ILE A 222 -3.05 12.17 12.19
C ILE A 222 -3.19 12.88 13.52
N ALA A 223 -3.82 14.05 13.49
CA ALA A 223 -4.07 14.86 14.67
C ALA A 223 -5.47 15.49 14.64
N ARG A 224 -6.05 15.75 15.80
CA ARG A 224 -7.25 16.55 16.01
C ARG A 224 -6.87 17.82 16.73
N LEU A 225 -7.29 18.96 16.19
CA LEU A 225 -7.06 20.26 16.81
C LEU A 225 -8.37 20.85 17.36
N TYR A 226 -9.46 20.62 16.64
CA TYR A 226 -10.79 21.07 17.03
C TYR A 226 -11.79 19.92 17.03
N ASP A 227 -12.83 20.02 17.87
CA ASP A 227 -13.97 19.09 17.86
C ASP A 227 -15.12 19.62 16.97
N ASP A 228 -14.77 20.48 16.00
CA ASP A 228 -15.70 21.11 15.07
C ASP A 228 -15.20 20.97 13.63
N LEU A 229 -15.93 20.21 12.83
CA LEU A 229 -15.58 19.94 11.43
C LEU A 229 -15.64 21.18 10.52
N ASP A 230 -16.43 22.20 10.86
CA ASP A 230 -16.48 23.43 10.07
C ASP A 230 -15.26 24.30 10.34
N VAL A 231 -14.78 24.32 11.58
CA VAL A 231 -13.51 24.95 11.95
C VAL A 231 -12.35 24.24 11.25
N ASP A 232 -12.31 22.90 11.29
CA ASP A 232 -11.28 22.11 10.60
C ASP A 232 -11.26 22.42 9.10
N ARG A 233 -12.42 22.50 8.44
CA ARG A 233 -12.52 22.84 7.02
C ARG A 233 -12.04 24.26 6.73
N TRP A 234 -12.34 25.18 7.62
CA TRP A 234 -11.86 26.57 7.50
C TRP A 234 -10.33 26.60 7.62
N VAL A 235 -9.72 25.91 8.60
CA VAL A 235 -8.27 25.81 8.77
C VAL A 235 -7.62 25.23 7.51
N LEU A 236 -8.14 24.12 6.97
CA LEU A 236 -7.66 23.56 5.70
C LEU A 236 -7.66 24.56 4.57
N LYS A 237 -8.73 25.37 4.46
CA LYS A 237 -8.82 26.41 3.44
C LYS A 237 -7.75 27.50 3.63
N GLN A 238 -7.45 27.90 4.88
CA GLN A 238 -6.37 28.85 5.16
C GLN A 238 -4.99 28.28 4.80
N LEU A 239 -4.71 27.03 5.17
CA LEU A 239 -3.46 26.34 4.81
C LEU A 239 -3.31 26.22 3.28
N HIS A 240 -4.37 25.84 2.57
CA HIS A 240 -4.34 25.75 1.10
C HIS A 240 -4.10 27.12 0.44
N ALA A 241 -4.66 28.21 0.98
CA ALA A 241 -4.40 29.56 0.50
C ALA A 241 -2.92 29.97 0.67
N ARG A 242 -2.25 29.44 1.71
CA ARG A 242 -0.79 29.55 1.94
C ARG A 242 0.03 28.53 1.16
N LYS A 243 -0.60 27.71 0.29
CA LYS A 243 0.00 26.61 -0.48
C LYS A 243 0.57 25.47 0.38
N ILE A 244 0.02 25.28 1.56
CA ILE A 244 0.31 24.16 2.45
C ILE A 244 -0.82 23.14 2.30
N PHE A 245 -0.48 21.97 1.76
CA PHE A 245 -1.48 20.96 1.38
C PHE A 245 -1.45 19.78 2.34
N ILE A 246 -2.35 19.77 3.27
CA ILE A 246 -2.71 18.62 4.10
C ILE A 246 -4.14 18.18 3.80
N ALA A 247 -4.58 17.08 4.39
CA ALA A 247 -5.93 16.57 4.17
C ALA A 247 -6.66 16.39 5.50
N GLN A 248 -7.98 16.30 5.45
CA GLN A 248 -8.81 15.80 6.54
C GLN A 248 -9.33 14.42 6.15
N ARG A 249 -9.17 13.42 7.02
CA ARG A 249 -9.57 12.03 6.73
C ARG A 249 -10.13 11.35 7.97
N PHE A 250 -11.23 10.63 7.77
CA PHE A 250 -11.88 9.83 8.82
C PHE A 250 -12.35 8.49 8.27
N THR A 251 -12.40 7.48 9.14
CA THR A 251 -13.15 6.24 8.98
C THR A 251 -13.58 5.73 10.34
N ASP A 252 -14.81 5.26 10.49
CA ASP A 252 -15.40 4.77 11.75
C ASP A 252 -15.08 5.70 12.95
N TYR A 253 -15.22 7.03 12.75
CA TYR A 253 -14.91 8.10 13.72
C TYR A 253 -13.44 8.22 14.14
N VAL A 254 -12.52 7.44 13.55
CA VAL A 254 -11.06 7.56 13.73
C VAL A 254 -10.51 8.44 12.61
N GLY A 255 -9.68 9.45 12.96
CA GLY A 255 -9.09 10.35 11.98
C GLY A 255 -8.97 11.79 12.49
N GLY A 256 -8.70 12.70 11.56
CA GLY A 256 -8.47 14.13 11.80
C GLY A 256 -7.77 14.78 10.62
N PHE A 257 -6.97 15.81 10.90
CA PHE A 257 -5.99 16.34 9.95
C PHE A 257 -4.97 15.25 9.65
N ARG A 258 -4.73 15.01 8.36
CA ARG A 258 -3.76 14.05 7.88
C ARG A 258 -2.61 14.77 7.21
N ILE A 259 -1.46 14.66 7.83
CA ILE A 259 -0.18 15.14 7.33
C ILE A 259 0.58 13.94 6.77
N SER A 260 1.21 14.10 5.62
CA SER A 260 2.00 13.04 4.98
C SER A 260 3.45 13.52 4.87
N CYS A 261 4.28 13.11 5.82
CA CYS A 261 5.71 13.42 5.86
C CYS A 261 6.44 12.50 4.87
N GLN A 262 6.91 13.08 3.75
CA GLN A 262 7.59 12.38 2.68
C GLN A 262 9.11 12.63 2.78
N TYR A 263 9.94 11.77 2.19
CA TYR A 263 11.40 11.87 2.28
C TYR A 263 11.99 13.17 1.71
N PHE A 264 11.26 13.91 0.89
CA PHE A 264 11.66 15.21 0.36
C PHE A 264 11.19 16.40 1.22
N ASN A 265 10.38 16.16 2.28
CA ASN A 265 10.01 17.20 3.23
C ASN A 265 11.11 17.40 4.30
N ASN A 266 11.06 18.55 4.98
CA ASN A 266 11.99 18.91 6.04
C ASN A 266 11.26 19.63 7.20
N HIS A 267 12.01 19.99 8.25
CA HIS A 267 11.45 20.67 9.43
C HIS A 267 10.77 22.00 9.10
N ALA A 268 11.31 22.79 8.15
CA ALA A 268 10.72 24.06 7.77
C ALA A 268 9.33 23.91 7.13
N ASP A 269 9.06 22.79 6.44
CA ASP A 269 7.71 22.50 5.93
C ASP A 269 6.73 22.26 7.08
N ILE A 270 7.17 21.58 8.13
CA ILE A 270 6.35 21.33 9.34
C ILE A 270 6.12 22.62 10.11
N ASP A 271 7.16 23.43 10.31
CA ASP A 271 7.07 24.74 11.01
C ASP A 271 6.07 25.66 10.29
N ALA A 272 6.17 25.72 8.96
CA ALA A 272 5.26 26.53 8.15
C ALA A 272 3.79 26.07 8.24
N MET A 273 3.57 24.76 8.46
CA MET A 273 2.23 24.20 8.64
C MET A 273 1.69 24.50 10.05
N ALA A 274 2.53 24.43 11.09
CA ALA A 274 2.11 24.62 12.48
C ALA A 274 1.94 26.10 12.86
N ALA A 275 2.57 27.04 12.12
CA ALA A 275 2.45 28.50 12.31
C ALA A 275 1.13 29.05 11.75
#